data_c2de5f4ba811753767be62d2f37d534e
#
_entry.id   c2de5f4ba811753767be62d2f37d534e
#
_cell.length_a   1.000
_cell.length_b   1.000
_cell.length_c   1.000
_cell.angle_alpha   90.00
_cell.angle_beta   90.00
_cell.angle_gamma   90.00
#
_symmetry.space_group_name_H-M   'P 1'
#
loop_
_entity.id
_entity.type
_entity.pdbx_description
1 polymer ?
#
loop_
_entity_poly.entity_id
_entity_poly.type
_entity_poly.pdbx_seq_one_letter_code
_entity_poly.pdbx_strand_id
1 'polypeptide(L)'
;VERAFNAPLDLVWSAWTEADLLDQWWAPKPYQCNTKSLNFVEGGSWVYSMTGPEGDVHWAKFDYEEIRPMEFYGGIDAFCDENGVTNTIKPRVRWDNQFKSDENGTVVIMLLHFETLEDLEVIIQMGFKEGFTAGLENLDQYIAAQFYLRKQKKTSNKARVSSYVNFPGNTEEAFIFYRSVFKTEFVQGIQKFKDIPENTEHPPIPEAIKEMVLHVELPLLGGHILMGTDAPEEMGFTLIHGNNMHINLEPDSREEALRLFNALSEGGKIAMPMQDMFFGAYYGSLTDQFGINWMIHYQNK
;
A
#
# COMPACT_ATOMS: atom_id res chain seq x y z
N VAL A 1 -1.20 19.62 -16.04
CA VAL A 1 -2.31 18.82 -15.46
C VAL A 1 -2.49 19.25 -14.01
N GLU A 2 -3.72 19.34 -13.55
CA GLU A 2 -4.06 19.63 -12.15
C GLU A 2 -5.02 18.55 -11.66
N ARG A 3 -4.80 18.05 -10.43
CA ARG A 3 -5.66 17.06 -9.81
C ARG A 3 -5.87 17.39 -8.34
N ALA A 4 -7.13 17.44 -7.93
CA ALA A 4 -7.53 17.62 -6.54
C ALA A 4 -7.83 16.27 -5.89
N PHE A 5 -7.32 16.06 -4.68
CA PHE A 5 -7.53 14.87 -3.86
C PHE A 5 -8.20 15.29 -2.55
N ASN A 6 -9.31 14.67 -2.21
CA ASN A 6 -9.98 14.87 -0.92
C ASN A 6 -9.24 14.11 0.19
N ALA A 7 -7.98 14.47 0.40
CA ALA A 7 -7.08 13.82 1.36
C ALA A 7 -6.02 14.79 1.87
N PRO A 8 -5.47 14.57 3.09
CA PRO A 8 -4.41 15.39 3.64
C PRO A 8 -3.12 15.33 2.81
N LEU A 9 -2.36 16.42 2.84
CA LEU A 9 -1.13 16.58 2.07
C LEU A 9 -0.09 15.49 2.34
N ASP A 10 0.06 15.06 3.59
CA ASP A 10 1.00 13.97 3.96
C ASP A 10 0.68 12.66 3.26
N LEU A 11 -0.61 12.30 3.17
CA LEU A 11 -1.04 11.09 2.48
C LEU A 11 -0.79 11.17 0.97
N VAL A 12 -1.12 12.31 0.35
CA VAL A 12 -0.91 12.52 -1.08
C VAL A 12 0.59 12.57 -1.39
N TRP A 13 1.38 13.27 -0.57
CA TRP A 13 2.84 13.31 -0.73
C TRP A 13 3.47 11.92 -0.68
N SER A 14 3.15 11.12 0.34
CA SER A 14 3.65 9.74 0.45
C SER A 14 3.29 8.90 -0.78
N ALA A 15 2.08 9.02 -1.31
CA ALA A 15 1.65 8.30 -2.51
C ALA A 15 2.51 8.61 -3.75
N TRP A 16 3.13 9.80 -3.80
CA TRP A 16 3.98 10.26 -4.91
C TRP A 16 5.48 10.06 -4.68
N THR A 17 5.91 9.66 -3.47
CA THR A 17 7.32 9.67 -3.10
C THR A 17 7.83 8.36 -2.50
N GLU A 18 6.93 7.43 -2.17
CA GLU A 18 7.29 6.13 -1.60
C GLU A 18 7.12 5.01 -2.65
N ALA A 19 8.14 4.16 -2.79
CA ALA A 19 8.19 3.11 -3.81
C ALA A 19 6.97 2.20 -3.80
N ASP A 20 6.66 1.64 -2.62
CA ASP A 20 5.55 0.70 -2.44
C ASP A 20 4.18 1.31 -2.79
N LEU A 21 4.05 2.64 -2.65
CA LEU A 21 2.84 3.36 -2.97
C LEU A 21 2.78 3.73 -4.46
N LEU A 22 3.89 4.14 -5.06
CA LEU A 22 4.01 4.39 -6.51
C LEU A 22 3.69 3.12 -7.30
N ASP A 23 4.14 1.96 -6.86
CA ASP A 23 3.88 0.67 -7.51
C ASP A 23 2.37 0.32 -7.55
N GLN A 24 1.54 0.93 -6.68
CA GLN A 24 0.10 0.68 -6.63
C GLN A 24 -0.70 1.42 -7.71
N TRP A 25 -0.20 2.57 -8.22
CA TRP A 25 -1.03 3.42 -9.06
C TRP A 25 -0.36 3.95 -10.33
N TRP A 26 0.97 4.04 -10.37
CA TRP A 26 1.70 4.74 -11.43
C TRP A 26 1.49 4.15 -12.83
N ALA A 27 1.40 2.83 -12.95
CA ALA A 27 1.14 2.18 -14.23
C ALA A 27 -0.36 2.15 -14.58
N PRO A 28 -0.75 2.48 -15.82
CA PRO A 28 -2.13 2.30 -16.29
C PRO A 28 -2.47 0.82 -16.37
N LYS A 29 -3.62 0.41 -15.83
CA LYS A 29 -4.07 -0.99 -15.98
C LYS A 29 -4.24 -1.36 -17.46
N PRO A 30 -3.89 -2.60 -17.86
CA PRO A 30 -3.50 -3.76 -17.04
C PRO A 30 -2.00 -3.85 -16.72
N TYR A 31 -1.20 -2.81 -17.00
CA TYR A 31 0.22 -2.78 -16.65
C TYR A 31 0.41 -2.66 -15.13
N GLN A 32 1.50 -3.22 -14.63
CA GLN A 32 1.94 -3.13 -13.24
C GLN A 32 3.26 -2.36 -13.16
N CYS A 33 3.32 -1.41 -12.23
CA CYS A 33 4.57 -0.73 -11.90
C CYS A 33 5.39 -1.58 -10.94
N ASN A 34 6.68 -1.71 -11.18
CA ASN A 34 7.61 -2.41 -10.32
C ASN A 34 8.85 -1.54 -10.12
N THR A 35 9.00 -0.99 -8.95
CA THR A 35 10.17 -0.21 -8.56
C THR A 35 11.38 -1.11 -8.37
N LYS A 36 12.43 -0.87 -9.16
CA LYS A 36 13.74 -1.51 -8.96
C LYS A 36 14.54 -0.82 -7.87
N SER A 37 14.55 0.50 -7.87
CA SER A 37 15.22 1.32 -6.86
C SER A 37 14.60 2.71 -6.81
N LEU A 38 14.48 3.27 -5.62
CA LEU A 38 14.07 4.65 -5.40
C LEU A 38 14.99 5.29 -4.36
N ASN A 39 15.68 6.36 -4.76
CA ASN A 39 16.44 7.22 -3.89
C ASN A 39 15.87 8.64 -3.99
N PHE A 40 14.89 8.96 -3.14
CA PHE A 40 14.17 10.23 -3.17
C PHE A 40 14.96 11.33 -2.46
N VAL A 41 16.05 11.78 -3.10
CA VAL A 41 16.89 12.92 -2.71
C VAL A 41 17.31 13.70 -3.96
N GLU A 42 17.69 14.96 -3.81
CA GLU A 42 18.28 15.73 -4.92
C GLU A 42 19.53 15.03 -5.45
N GLY A 43 19.58 14.84 -6.76
CA GLY A 43 20.61 14.04 -7.44
C GLY A 43 20.40 12.53 -7.36
N GLY A 44 19.37 12.06 -6.66
CA GLY A 44 18.97 10.66 -6.65
C GLY A 44 18.06 10.31 -7.83
N SER A 45 17.62 9.06 -7.91
CA SER A 45 16.76 8.61 -9.00
C SER A 45 15.77 7.53 -8.56
N TRP A 46 14.66 7.44 -9.28
CA TRP A 46 13.72 6.34 -9.26
C TRP A 46 13.84 5.56 -10.57
N VAL A 47 14.13 4.26 -10.49
CA VAL A 47 14.18 3.34 -11.64
C VAL A 47 13.08 2.30 -11.48
N TYR A 48 12.23 2.18 -12.48
CA TYR A 48 11.07 1.30 -12.43
C TYR A 48 10.77 0.66 -13.80
N SER A 49 9.98 -0.39 -13.79
CA SER A 49 9.42 -0.98 -15.00
C SER A 49 7.90 -0.97 -14.96
N MET A 50 7.29 -0.91 -16.14
CA MET A 50 5.89 -1.21 -16.34
C MET A 50 5.80 -2.53 -17.10
N THR A 51 5.20 -3.55 -16.49
CA THR A 51 5.06 -4.89 -17.07
C THR A 51 3.62 -5.11 -17.51
N GLY A 52 3.43 -5.41 -18.77
CA GLY A 52 2.13 -5.71 -19.36
C GLY A 52 1.70 -7.17 -19.18
N PRO A 53 0.42 -7.50 -19.43
CA PRO A 53 -0.13 -8.84 -19.24
C PRO A 53 0.48 -9.88 -20.20
N GLU A 54 1.05 -9.46 -21.32
CA GLU A 54 1.72 -10.34 -22.30
C GLU A 54 3.20 -10.54 -21.98
N GLY A 55 3.69 -9.95 -20.86
CA GLY A 55 5.08 -10.04 -20.42
C GLY A 55 5.99 -9.01 -21.06
N ASP A 56 5.45 -8.05 -21.79
CA ASP A 56 6.19 -6.89 -22.26
C ASP A 56 6.62 -5.99 -21.11
N VAL A 57 7.87 -5.49 -21.15
CA VAL A 57 8.47 -4.71 -20.07
C VAL A 57 9.03 -3.40 -20.61
N HIS A 58 8.59 -2.30 -20.01
CA HIS A 58 9.05 -0.96 -20.36
C HIS A 58 9.75 -0.33 -19.16
N TRP A 59 11.05 -0.06 -19.29
CA TRP A 59 11.85 0.57 -18.26
C TRP A 59 11.85 2.09 -18.39
N ALA A 60 11.70 2.77 -17.27
CA ALA A 60 11.81 4.22 -17.16
C ALA A 60 12.52 4.61 -15.86
N LYS A 61 12.95 5.86 -15.83
CA LYS A 61 13.58 6.46 -14.65
C LYS A 61 13.15 7.90 -14.48
N PHE A 62 13.19 8.37 -13.25
CA PHE A 62 13.03 9.77 -12.89
C PHE A 62 14.27 10.21 -12.11
N ASP A 63 15.01 11.17 -12.65
CA ASP A 63 16.19 11.77 -12.01
C ASP A 63 15.75 13.04 -11.27
N TYR A 64 15.85 13.05 -9.92
CA TYR A 64 15.42 14.16 -9.07
C TYR A 64 16.44 15.31 -9.11
N GLU A 65 15.97 16.53 -9.39
CA GLU A 65 16.83 17.72 -9.44
C GLU A 65 16.59 18.64 -8.24
N GLU A 66 15.34 18.87 -7.85
CA GLU A 66 14.96 19.73 -6.74
C GLU A 66 13.86 19.06 -5.91
N ILE A 67 13.98 19.10 -4.59
CA ILE A 67 12.99 18.56 -3.65
C ILE A 67 12.77 19.56 -2.53
N ARG A 68 11.55 20.03 -2.38
CA ARG A 68 11.05 20.75 -1.21
C ARG A 68 9.96 19.87 -0.55
N PRO A 69 10.26 19.21 0.58
CA PRO A 69 9.33 18.27 1.19
C PRO A 69 7.93 18.86 1.40
N MET A 70 6.89 18.10 1.03
CA MET A 70 5.47 18.48 1.11
C MET A 70 5.04 19.64 0.19
N GLU A 71 5.93 20.20 -0.64
CA GLU A 71 5.61 21.35 -1.47
C GLU A 71 5.88 21.09 -2.96
N PHE A 72 7.03 20.46 -3.26
CA PHE A 72 7.49 20.36 -4.63
C PHE A 72 8.55 19.26 -4.79
N TYR A 73 8.51 18.59 -5.94
CA TYR A 73 9.69 17.97 -6.51
C TYR A 73 9.67 18.09 -8.03
N GLY A 74 10.86 18.24 -8.60
CA GLY A 74 11.06 18.32 -10.03
C GLY A 74 12.28 17.52 -10.49
N GLY A 75 12.29 17.17 -11.77
CA GLY A 75 13.36 16.36 -12.35
C GLY A 75 13.07 15.92 -13.78
N ILE A 76 13.84 14.99 -14.26
CA ILE A 76 13.79 14.49 -15.63
C ILE A 76 13.29 13.05 -15.65
N ASP A 77 12.15 12.83 -16.29
CA ASP A 77 11.65 11.51 -16.67
C ASP A 77 12.24 11.08 -18.01
N ALA A 78 12.68 9.83 -18.11
CA ALA A 78 13.26 9.27 -19.33
C ALA A 78 13.05 7.77 -19.42
N PHE A 79 12.92 7.26 -20.63
CA PHE A 79 13.06 5.84 -20.89
C PHE A 79 14.50 5.38 -20.63
N CYS A 80 14.66 4.19 -20.09
CA CYS A 80 15.98 3.61 -19.80
C CYS A 80 16.01 2.10 -20.10
N ASP A 81 17.15 1.47 -19.84
CA ASP A 81 17.25 0.02 -19.75
C ASP A 81 17.04 -0.47 -18.30
N GLU A 82 17.13 -1.77 -18.08
CA GLU A 82 17.01 -2.39 -16.76
C GLU A 82 18.07 -1.91 -15.75
N ASN A 83 19.19 -1.34 -16.21
CA ASN A 83 20.26 -0.80 -15.36
C ASN A 83 20.13 0.70 -15.11
N GLY A 84 19.06 1.33 -15.63
CA GLY A 84 18.82 2.76 -15.50
C GLY A 84 19.64 3.62 -16.48
N VAL A 85 20.22 3.01 -17.51
CA VAL A 85 20.93 3.77 -18.56
C VAL A 85 19.91 4.41 -19.50
N THR A 86 19.93 5.74 -19.56
CA THR A 86 18.96 6.53 -20.32
C THR A 86 18.99 6.20 -21.82
N ASN A 87 17.82 5.99 -22.40
CA ASN A 87 17.66 5.90 -23.85
C ASN A 87 17.67 7.29 -24.46
N THR A 88 18.77 7.64 -25.15
CA THR A 88 18.97 8.97 -25.73
C THR A 88 18.21 9.20 -27.03
N ILE A 89 17.56 8.18 -27.60
CA ILE A 89 16.80 8.27 -28.85
C ILE A 89 15.34 8.70 -28.57
N LYS A 90 14.83 8.36 -27.38
CA LYS A 90 13.47 8.72 -26.97
C LYS A 90 13.45 10.08 -26.29
N PRO A 91 12.34 10.82 -26.40
CA PRO A 91 12.16 12.10 -25.70
C PRO A 91 12.31 11.96 -24.18
N ARG A 92 12.85 13.01 -23.57
CA ARG A 92 12.87 13.19 -22.12
C ARG A 92 11.89 14.28 -21.74
N VAL A 93 11.29 14.15 -20.58
CA VAL A 93 10.30 15.09 -20.11
C VAL A 93 10.72 15.66 -18.75
N ARG A 94 10.81 16.98 -18.65
CA ARG A 94 10.98 17.63 -17.36
C ARG A 94 9.61 17.72 -16.68
N TRP A 95 9.55 17.28 -15.43
CA TRP A 95 8.37 17.38 -14.58
C TRP A 95 8.63 18.34 -13.44
N ASP A 96 7.65 19.21 -13.18
CA ASP A 96 7.57 20.04 -12.00
C ASP A 96 6.25 19.72 -11.28
N ASN A 97 6.32 19.04 -10.16
CA ASN A 97 5.16 18.61 -9.37
C ASN A 97 5.03 19.48 -8.14
N GLN A 98 3.95 20.26 -8.06
CA GLN A 98 3.64 21.15 -6.94
C GLN A 98 2.50 20.57 -6.12
N PHE A 99 2.64 20.57 -4.80
CA PHE A 99 1.66 20.08 -3.85
C PHE A 99 1.16 21.25 -3.01
N LYS A 100 -0.15 21.39 -2.91
CA LYS A 100 -0.80 22.48 -2.15
C LYS A 100 -1.98 21.92 -1.37
N SER A 101 -2.05 22.18 -0.07
CA SER A 101 -3.26 21.91 0.72
C SER A 101 -4.25 23.05 0.55
N ASP A 102 -5.52 22.71 0.51
CA ASP A 102 -6.64 23.65 0.57
C ASP A 102 -7.69 23.21 1.61
N GLU A 103 -8.83 23.90 1.66
CA GLU A 103 -9.91 23.61 2.62
C GLU A 103 -10.55 22.23 2.39
N ASN A 104 -10.42 21.67 1.18
CA ASN A 104 -11.04 20.40 0.77
C ASN A 104 -10.04 19.24 0.66
N GLY A 105 -8.73 19.49 0.82
CA GLY A 105 -7.70 18.44 0.75
C GLY A 105 -6.39 18.89 0.16
N THR A 106 -5.93 18.23 -0.90
CA THR A 106 -4.66 18.51 -1.55
C THR A 106 -4.81 18.63 -3.06
N VAL A 107 -4.22 19.66 -3.63
CA VAL A 107 -4.12 19.84 -5.09
C VAL A 107 -2.70 19.57 -5.53
N VAL A 108 -2.53 18.70 -6.53
CA VAL A 108 -1.24 18.44 -7.19
C VAL A 108 -1.28 19.05 -8.59
N ILE A 109 -0.31 19.94 -8.87
CA ILE A 109 -0.15 20.59 -10.17
C ILE A 109 1.10 20.01 -10.82
N MET A 110 0.94 19.34 -11.94
CA MET A 110 2.00 18.69 -12.70
C MET A 110 2.23 19.48 -13.99
N LEU A 111 3.39 20.11 -14.10
CA LEU A 111 3.84 20.79 -15.30
C LEU A 111 4.87 19.90 -16.01
N LEU A 112 4.60 19.60 -17.28
CA LEU A 112 5.46 18.79 -18.12
C LEU A 112 6.07 19.69 -19.20
N HIS A 113 7.38 19.71 -19.28
CA HIS A 113 8.13 20.54 -20.23
C HIS A 113 8.85 19.63 -21.21
N PHE A 114 8.66 19.90 -22.49
CA PHE A 114 9.27 19.18 -23.60
C PHE A 114 10.29 20.09 -24.28
N GLU A 115 11.39 19.53 -24.77
CA GLU A 115 12.43 20.28 -25.47
C GLU A 115 11.91 20.81 -26.81
N THR A 116 11.08 20.02 -27.50
CA THR A 116 10.51 20.38 -28.81
C THR A 116 9.03 20.00 -28.90
N LEU A 117 8.32 20.56 -29.87
CA LEU A 117 6.94 20.17 -30.19
C LEU A 117 6.88 18.72 -30.69
N GLU A 118 7.91 18.28 -31.43
CA GLU A 118 8.01 16.91 -31.94
C GLU A 118 8.11 15.90 -30.80
N ASP A 119 8.86 16.19 -29.74
CA ASP A 119 8.94 15.34 -28.54
C ASP A 119 7.59 15.21 -27.86
N LEU A 120 6.83 16.29 -27.74
CA LEU A 120 5.49 16.26 -27.22
C LEU A 120 4.57 15.37 -28.07
N GLU A 121 4.61 15.53 -29.41
CA GLU A 121 3.80 14.73 -30.32
C GLU A 121 4.12 13.24 -30.23
N VAL A 122 5.41 12.88 -30.16
CA VAL A 122 5.86 11.49 -29.99
C VAL A 122 5.32 10.90 -28.67
N ILE A 123 5.44 11.60 -27.58
CA ILE A 123 4.95 11.13 -26.26
C ILE A 123 3.43 10.98 -26.26
N ILE A 124 2.70 11.88 -26.90
CA ILE A 124 1.23 11.76 -27.05
C ILE A 124 0.87 10.55 -27.93
N GLN A 125 1.56 10.33 -29.04
CA GLN A 125 1.32 9.17 -29.91
C GLN A 125 1.63 7.84 -29.24
N MET A 126 2.51 7.81 -28.24
CA MET A 126 2.78 6.64 -27.39
C MET A 126 1.67 6.37 -26.37
N GLY A 127 0.57 7.16 -26.32
CA GLY A 127 -0.55 6.96 -25.41
C GLY A 127 -0.33 7.53 -24.01
N PHE A 128 0.62 8.44 -23.83
CA PHE A 128 0.95 9.01 -22.53
C PHE A 128 -0.25 9.68 -21.87
N LYS A 129 -1.05 10.44 -22.61
CA LYS A 129 -2.20 11.17 -22.06
C LYS A 129 -3.22 10.23 -21.44
N GLU A 130 -3.59 9.19 -22.17
CA GLU A 130 -4.54 8.17 -21.74
C GLU A 130 -3.97 7.35 -20.58
N GLY A 131 -2.72 6.92 -20.70
CA GLY A 131 -2.02 6.14 -19.68
C GLY A 131 -1.86 6.91 -18.37
N PHE A 132 -1.42 8.16 -18.43
CA PHE A 132 -1.24 8.99 -17.23
C PHE A 132 -2.58 9.35 -16.57
N THR A 133 -3.64 9.59 -17.38
CA THR A 133 -4.98 9.80 -16.84
C THR A 133 -5.48 8.57 -16.09
N ALA A 134 -5.31 7.37 -16.65
CA ALA A 134 -5.67 6.12 -15.99
C ALA A 134 -4.86 5.89 -14.70
N GLY A 135 -3.56 6.22 -14.69
CA GLY A 135 -2.74 6.20 -13.48
C GLY A 135 -3.27 7.13 -12.39
N LEU A 136 -3.63 8.36 -12.73
CA LEU A 136 -4.25 9.30 -11.78
C LEU A 136 -5.62 8.82 -11.27
N GLU A 137 -6.41 8.14 -12.09
CA GLU A 137 -7.66 7.52 -11.65
C GLU A 137 -7.42 6.36 -10.67
N ASN A 138 -6.38 5.55 -10.86
CA ASN A 138 -5.95 4.55 -9.90
C ASN A 138 -5.55 5.20 -8.56
N LEU A 139 -4.81 6.33 -8.63
CA LEU A 139 -4.42 7.08 -7.44
C LEU A 139 -5.62 7.64 -6.68
N ASP A 140 -6.63 8.20 -7.38
CA ASP A 140 -7.86 8.67 -6.75
C ASP A 140 -8.55 7.57 -5.96
N GLN A 141 -8.70 6.38 -6.55
CA GLN A 141 -9.31 5.22 -5.89
C GLN A 141 -8.51 4.81 -4.64
N TYR A 142 -7.18 4.74 -4.76
CA TYR A 142 -6.29 4.41 -3.65
C TYR A 142 -6.42 5.42 -2.50
N ILE A 143 -6.31 6.72 -2.80
CA ILE A 143 -6.37 7.79 -1.80
C ILE A 143 -7.76 7.85 -1.14
N ALA A 144 -8.85 7.74 -1.92
CA ALA A 144 -10.21 7.75 -1.40
C ALA A 144 -10.42 6.60 -0.38
N ALA A 145 -9.99 5.39 -0.71
CA ALA A 145 -10.07 4.24 0.20
C ALA A 145 -9.27 4.48 1.48
N GLN A 146 -8.02 4.95 1.39
CA GLN A 146 -7.17 5.22 2.55
C GLN A 146 -7.72 6.37 3.43
N PHE A 147 -8.23 7.43 2.82
CA PHE A 147 -8.77 8.57 3.55
C PHE A 147 -10.09 8.24 4.25
N TYR A 148 -10.98 7.48 3.60
CA TYR A 148 -12.23 7.01 4.21
C TYR A 148 -11.93 6.18 5.46
N LEU A 149 -10.96 5.28 5.40
CA LEU A 149 -10.52 4.47 6.53
C LEU A 149 -9.96 5.32 7.68
N ARG A 150 -9.19 6.38 7.39
CA ARG A 150 -8.67 7.30 8.41
C ARG A 150 -9.77 8.18 9.04
N LYS A 151 -10.76 8.59 8.28
CA LYS A 151 -11.88 9.44 8.76
C LYS A 151 -12.75 8.72 9.78
N GLN A 152 -12.96 7.42 9.62
CA GLN A 152 -13.69 6.60 10.60
C GLN A 152 -12.95 6.44 11.94
N LYS A 153 -11.62 6.57 11.96
CA LYS A 153 -10.80 6.49 13.17
C LYS A 153 -10.92 7.69 14.13
N LYS A 154 -11.46 8.83 13.70
CA LYS A 154 -11.54 10.06 14.52
C LYS A 154 -12.49 10.01 15.72
N THR A 155 -13.17 8.90 15.98
CA THR A 155 -14.09 8.77 17.12
C THR A 155 -13.44 8.32 18.43
N SER A 156 -12.14 8.01 18.44
CA SER A 156 -11.39 7.66 19.66
C SER A 156 -10.28 8.68 19.90
N ASN A 157 -10.43 9.52 20.91
CA ASN A 157 -9.49 10.58 21.30
C ASN A 157 -8.15 10.09 21.90
N LYS A 158 -7.77 8.84 21.75
CA LYS A 158 -6.49 8.30 22.24
C LYS A 158 -5.57 7.91 21.09
N ALA A 159 -4.36 8.47 21.08
CA ALA A 159 -3.30 7.98 20.20
C ALA A 159 -3.08 6.48 20.45
N ARG A 160 -3.01 5.68 19.40
CA ARG A 160 -2.79 4.24 19.47
C ARG A 160 -1.88 3.77 18.33
N VAL A 161 -1.18 2.67 18.54
CA VAL A 161 -0.52 1.90 17.50
C VAL A 161 -1.37 0.68 17.18
N SER A 162 -1.51 0.33 15.93
CA SER A 162 -2.24 -0.86 15.45
C SER A 162 -1.49 -1.49 14.27
N SER A 163 -1.66 -2.79 14.05
CA SER A 163 -1.18 -3.47 12.85
C SER A 163 -2.26 -3.43 11.78
N TYR A 164 -1.88 -3.10 10.56
CA TYR A 164 -2.75 -3.13 9.39
C TYR A 164 -2.24 -4.14 8.39
N VAL A 165 -3.06 -5.11 8.01
CA VAL A 165 -2.70 -6.22 7.12
C VAL A 165 -3.61 -6.23 5.89
N ASN A 166 -3.05 -6.59 4.74
CA ASN A 166 -3.76 -6.67 3.48
C ASN A 166 -3.85 -8.13 3.04
N PHE A 167 -4.96 -8.49 2.42
CA PHE A 167 -5.22 -9.84 1.92
C PHE A 167 -5.67 -9.80 0.45
N PRO A 168 -5.48 -10.87 -0.31
CA PRO A 168 -5.81 -10.91 -1.74
C PRO A 168 -7.30 -11.16 -2.05
N GLY A 169 -8.21 -10.93 -1.10
CA GLY A 169 -9.66 -11.18 -1.23
C GLY A 169 -10.23 -12.12 -0.18
N ASN A 170 -9.45 -12.50 0.82
CA ASN A 170 -9.86 -13.43 1.91
C ASN A 170 -9.76 -12.82 3.31
N THR A 171 -9.85 -11.48 3.42
CA THR A 171 -9.81 -10.76 4.71
C THR A 171 -10.92 -11.23 5.66
N GLU A 172 -12.14 -11.42 5.15
CA GLU A 172 -13.28 -11.88 5.99
C GLU A 172 -12.98 -13.23 6.61
N GLU A 173 -12.49 -14.20 5.84
CA GLU A 173 -12.11 -15.53 6.33
C GLU A 173 -11.00 -15.43 7.39
N ALA A 174 -9.95 -14.66 7.10
CA ALA A 174 -8.83 -14.46 8.02
C ALA A 174 -9.29 -13.84 9.36
N PHE A 175 -10.13 -12.82 9.31
CA PHE A 175 -10.58 -12.14 10.51
C PHE A 175 -11.62 -12.95 11.31
N ILE A 176 -12.46 -13.77 10.68
CA ILE A 176 -13.32 -14.75 11.35
C ILE A 176 -12.44 -15.77 12.10
N PHE A 177 -11.39 -16.26 11.46
CA PHE A 177 -10.42 -17.15 12.10
C PHE A 177 -9.75 -16.46 13.30
N TYR A 178 -9.19 -15.24 13.14
CA TYR A 178 -8.55 -14.53 14.25
C TYR A 178 -9.53 -14.23 15.39
N ARG A 179 -10.79 -13.87 15.09
CA ARG A 179 -11.83 -13.69 16.11
C ARG A 179 -12.00 -14.95 16.95
N SER A 180 -11.99 -16.13 16.33
CA SER A 180 -12.10 -17.41 17.04
C SER A 180 -10.86 -17.71 17.89
N VAL A 181 -9.67 -17.41 17.39
CA VAL A 181 -8.40 -17.61 18.09
C VAL A 181 -8.28 -16.71 19.32
N PHE A 182 -8.55 -15.41 19.15
CA PHE A 182 -8.39 -14.41 20.22
C PHE A 182 -9.61 -14.31 21.12
N LYS A 183 -10.75 -14.91 20.74
CA LYS A 183 -12.02 -14.88 21.48
C LYS A 183 -12.49 -13.45 21.79
N THR A 184 -12.33 -12.57 20.80
CA THR A 184 -12.74 -11.16 20.85
C THR A 184 -13.82 -10.90 19.81
N GLU A 185 -14.41 -9.70 19.83
CA GLU A 185 -15.42 -9.29 18.86
C GLU A 185 -14.93 -8.12 18.03
N PHE A 186 -15.41 -8.01 16.79
CA PHE A 186 -15.09 -6.89 15.90
C PHE A 186 -15.55 -5.56 16.50
N VAL A 187 -14.76 -4.51 16.35
CA VAL A 187 -15.06 -3.18 16.91
C VAL A 187 -16.34 -2.59 16.30
N GLN A 188 -16.51 -2.69 14.98
CA GLN A 188 -17.66 -2.13 14.24
C GLN A 188 -18.22 -3.12 13.20
N GLY A 189 -17.89 -4.41 13.30
CA GLY A 189 -18.21 -5.39 12.28
C GLY A 189 -17.26 -5.32 11.07
N ILE A 190 -17.58 -6.11 10.04
CA ILE A 190 -16.81 -6.15 8.78
C ILE A 190 -17.50 -5.20 7.80
N GLN A 191 -16.76 -4.21 7.33
CA GLN A 191 -17.23 -3.25 6.32
C GLN A 191 -16.80 -3.71 4.94
N LYS A 192 -17.72 -3.67 3.98
CA LYS A 192 -17.46 -4.05 2.59
C LYS A 192 -17.41 -2.83 1.68
N PHE A 193 -16.80 -2.95 0.51
CA PHE A 193 -16.75 -1.86 -0.47
C PHE A 193 -18.14 -1.37 -0.87
N LYS A 194 -19.16 -2.23 -0.91
CA LYS A 194 -20.56 -1.86 -1.17
C LYS A 194 -21.18 -0.94 -0.10
N ASP A 195 -20.60 -0.91 1.10
CA ASP A 195 -21.07 -0.09 2.22
C ASP A 195 -20.61 1.38 2.10
N ILE A 196 -19.77 1.70 1.11
CA ILE A 196 -19.36 3.07 0.78
C ILE A 196 -20.58 3.80 0.23
N PRO A 197 -20.98 4.94 0.83
CA PRO A 197 -22.11 5.72 0.33
C PRO A 197 -21.90 6.16 -1.12
N GLU A 198 -22.89 5.92 -1.97
CA GLU A 198 -22.88 6.46 -3.32
C GLU A 198 -23.02 7.98 -3.25
N ASN A 199 -21.96 8.67 -3.67
CA ASN A 199 -21.97 10.10 -3.85
C ASN A 199 -21.30 10.45 -5.19
N THR A 200 -21.50 11.69 -5.66
CA THR A 200 -20.95 12.15 -6.94
C THR A 200 -19.45 12.42 -6.90
N GLU A 201 -18.80 12.27 -5.75
CA GLU A 201 -17.38 12.57 -5.52
C GLU A 201 -16.48 11.35 -5.76
N HIS A 202 -17.05 10.14 -5.84
CA HIS A 202 -16.30 8.90 -6.05
C HIS A 202 -16.78 8.16 -7.32
N PRO A 203 -15.86 7.54 -8.07
CA PRO A 203 -16.24 6.62 -9.12
C PRO A 203 -17.14 5.49 -8.58
N PRO A 204 -18.07 4.95 -9.39
CA PRO A 204 -18.85 3.80 -8.97
C PRO A 204 -17.94 2.63 -8.59
N ILE A 205 -18.26 1.98 -7.48
CA ILE A 205 -17.51 0.80 -7.04
C ILE A 205 -17.71 -0.34 -8.07
N PRO A 206 -16.62 -0.88 -8.63
CA PRO A 206 -16.71 -2.00 -9.56
C PRO A 206 -17.44 -3.19 -8.93
N GLU A 207 -18.31 -3.86 -9.70
CA GLU A 207 -19.11 -4.99 -9.21
C GLU A 207 -18.24 -6.11 -8.64
N ALA A 208 -17.06 -6.36 -9.25
CA ALA A 208 -16.13 -7.39 -8.84
C ALA A 208 -15.60 -7.25 -7.42
N ILE A 209 -15.55 -6.03 -6.87
CA ILE A 209 -14.98 -5.78 -5.54
C ILE A 209 -16.02 -5.40 -4.48
N LYS A 210 -17.29 -5.25 -4.84
CA LYS A 210 -18.34 -4.81 -3.91
C LYS A 210 -18.45 -5.65 -2.65
N GLU A 211 -18.29 -6.96 -2.77
CA GLU A 211 -18.38 -7.89 -1.63
C GLU A 211 -17.07 -8.06 -0.87
N MET A 212 -15.97 -7.50 -1.37
CA MET A 212 -14.67 -7.52 -0.68
C MET A 212 -14.68 -6.65 0.56
N VAL A 213 -13.79 -6.98 1.52
CA VAL A 213 -13.68 -6.26 2.78
C VAL A 213 -12.93 -4.95 2.56
N LEU A 214 -13.61 -3.85 2.82
CA LEU A 214 -13.02 -2.51 2.85
C LEU A 214 -12.23 -2.31 4.15
N HIS A 215 -12.79 -2.73 5.30
CA HIS A 215 -12.17 -2.55 6.60
C HIS A 215 -12.76 -3.46 7.67
N VAL A 216 -11.87 -3.94 8.54
CA VAL A 216 -12.25 -4.66 9.76
C VAL A 216 -11.24 -4.37 10.87
N GLU A 217 -11.72 -4.27 12.12
CA GLU A 217 -10.91 -4.09 13.32
C GLU A 217 -11.21 -5.19 14.32
N LEU A 218 -10.16 -5.85 14.83
CA LEU A 218 -10.24 -6.89 15.84
C LEU A 218 -9.28 -6.59 17.00
N PRO A 219 -9.75 -6.48 18.24
CA PRO A 219 -8.88 -6.40 19.42
C PRO A 219 -8.10 -7.70 19.63
N LEU A 220 -6.79 -7.57 19.82
CA LEU A 220 -5.91 -8.65 20.25
C LEU A 220 -5.56 -8.47 21.74
N LEU A 221 -4.47 -9.10 22.18
CA LEU A 221 -3.95 -8.95 23.56
C LEU A 221 -3.54 -7.51 23.87
N GLY A 222 -3.66 -7.11 25.14
CA GLY A 222 -3.16 -5.82 25.61
C GLY A 222 -3.85 -4.59 25.01
N GLY A 223 -5.00 -4.76 24.36
CA GLY A 223 -5.72 -3.67 23.68
C GLY A 223 -5.13 -3.28 22.30
N HIS A 224 -4.17 -4.06 21.77
CA HIS A 224 -3.70 -3.90 20.41
C HIS A 224 -4.83 -4.22 19.41
N ILE A 225 -4.96 -3.43 18.35
CA ILE A 225 -5.95 -3.64 17.31
C ILE A 225 -5.26 -4.15 16.03
N LEU A 226 -5.70 -5.31 15.57
CA LEU A 226 -5.41 -5.79 14.23
C LEU A 226 -6.49 -5.25 13.28
N MET A 227 -6.05 -4.65 12.20
CA MET A 227 -6.91 -4.12 11.15
C MET A 227 -6.63 -4.85 9.84
N GLY A 228 -7.62 -4.94 8.97
CA GLY A 228 -7.45 -5.58 7.67
C GLY A 228 -8.35 -5.04 6.58
N THR A 229 -7.92 -5.27 5.35
CA THR A 229 -8.64 -4.96 4.13
C THR A 229 -8.28 -5.96 3.04
N ASP A 230 -9.17 -6.15 2.09
CA ASP A 230 -8.79 -6.77 0.82
C ASP A 230 -8.04 -5.77 -0.05
N ALA A 231 -6.95 -6.25 -0.67
CA ALA A 231 -6.14 -5.51 -1.62
C ALA A 231 -6.25 -6.22 -2.98
N PRO A 232 -7.36 -6.02 -3.72
CA PRO A 232 -7.65 -6.78 -4.93
C PRO A 232 -6.77 -6.32 -6.10
N GLU A 233 -6.34 -7.29 -6.92
CA GLU A 233 -5.57 -7.02 -8.14
C GLU A 233 -6.34 -6.11 -9.11
N GLU A 234 -7.67 -6.19 -9.12
CA GLU A 234 -8.56 -5.36 -9.91
C GLU A 234 -8.43 -3.85 -9.59
N MET A 235 -7.95 -3.52 -8.39
CA MET A 235 -7.64 -2.14 -7.98
C MET A 235 -6.15 -1.78 -8.18
N GLY A 236 -5.37 -2.67 -8.80
CA GLY A 236 -3.93 -2.47 -9.05
C GLY A 236 -3.03 -2.79 -7.88
N PHE A 237 -3.53 -3.46 -6.82
CA PHE A 237 -2.70 -3.91 -5.72
C PHE A 237 -1.91 -5.17 -6.11
N THR A 238 -0.61 -5.17 -5.81
CA THR A 238 0.21 -6.37 -5.82
C THR A 238 0.62 -6.67 -4.39
N LEU A 239 0.05 -7.74 -3.82
CA LEU A 239 0.36 -8.12 -2.45
C LEU A 239 1.68 -8.88 -2.40
N ILE A 240 2.63 -8.39 -1.60
CA ILE A 240 3.92 -9.03 -1.36
C ILE A 240 3.97 -9.50 0.09
N HIS A 241 4.07 -10.82 0.30
CA HIS A 241 4.29 -11.39 1.62
C HIS A 241 5.77 -11.26 2.00
N GLY A 242 6.06 -10.46 3.04
CA GLY A 242 7.40 -10.30 3.60
C GLY A 242 7.66 -11.22 4.80
N ASN A 243 8.92 -11.25 5.27
CA ASN A 243 9.33 -12.01 6.45
C ASN A 243 10.07 -11.16 7.49
N ASN A 244 10.08 -9.86 7.32
CA ASN A 244 10.80 -8.90 8.17
C ASN A 244 9.94 -8.26 9.27
N MET A 245 8.65 -8.60 9.33
CA MET A 245 7.72 -8.14 10.36
C MET A 245 6.98 -9.33 10.97
N HIS A 246 6.83 -9.31 12.29
CA HIS A 246 6.06 -10.29 13.05
C HIS A 246 5.15 -9.55 14.03
N ILE A 247 3.96 -10.08 14.27
CA ILE A 247 3.12 -9.66 15.39
C ILE A 247 3.54 -10.50 16.58
N ASN A 248 4.10 -9.85 17.62
CA ASN A 248 4.52 -10.53 18.84
C ASN A 248 3.37 -10.54 19.87
N LEU A 249 3.07 -11.72 20.38
CA LEU A 249 2.06 -11.96 21.42
C LEU A 249 2.75 -12.34 22.73
N GLU A 250 2.42 -11.63 23.80
CA GLU A 250 2.93 -11.87 25.15
C GLU A 250 1.77 -12.19 26.09
N PRO A 251 1.24 -13.42 26.08
CA PRO A 251 0.14 -13.84 26.93
C PRO A 251 0.55 -13.99 28.40
N ASP A 252 -0.45 -13.99 29.29
CA ASP A 252 -0.26 -13.99 30.76
C ASP A 252 0.17 -15.36 31.32
N SER A 253 0.05 -16.43 30.56
CA SER A 253 0.40 -17.77 30.99
C SER A 253 1.02 -18.61 29.88
N ARG A 254 1.77 -19.64 30.29
CA ARG A 254 2.38 -20.62 29.39
C ARG A 254 1.33 -21.44 28.64
N GLU A 255 0.25 -21.77 29.30
CA GLU A 255 -0.90 -22.50 28.73
C GLU A 255 -1.55 -21.68 27.61
N GLU A 256 -1.76 -20.38 27.85
CA GLU A 256 -2.35 -19.49 26.85
C GLU A 256 -1.37 -19.26 25.68
N ALA A 257 -0.05 -19.17 25.95
CA ALA A 257 0.98 -19.11 24.91
C ALA A 257 0.90 -20.34 23.98
N LEU A 258 0.84 -21.53 24.55
CA LEU A 258 0.72 -22.76 23.79
C LEU A 258 -0.61 -22.87 23.03
N ARG A 259 -1.71 -22.44 23.64
CA ARG A 259 -3.05 -22.41 23.00
C ARG A 259 -3.07 -21.50 21.77
N LEU A 260 -2.56 -20.28 21.91
CA LEU A 260 -2.50 -19.30 20.80
C LEU A 260 -1.58 -19.81 19.70
N PHE A 261 -0.41 -20.36 20.06
CA PHE A 261 0.51 -20.92 19.08
C PHE A 261 -0.12 -22.05 18.27
N ASN A 262 -0.76 -23.01 18.95
CA ASN A 262 -1.40 -24.15 18.28
C ASN A 262 -2.54 -23.68 17.37
N ALA A 263 -3.40 -22.78 17.85
CA ALA A 263 -4.50 -22.26 17.06
C ALA A 263 -4.03 -21.49 15.82
N LEU A 264 -3.04 -20.60 15.95
CA LEU A 264 -2.49 -19.83 14.83
C LEU A 264 -1.69 -20.68 13.85
N SER A 265 -1.11 -21.79 14.30
CA SER A 265 -0.33 -22.70 13.44
C SER A 265 -1.19 -23.63 12.58
N GLU A 266 -2.50 -23.71 12.85
CA GLU A 266 -3.41 -24.57 12.08
C GLU A 266 -3.47 -24.12 10.62
N GLY A 267 -3.13 -25.04 9.70
CA GLY A 267 -3.03 -24.73 8.26
C GLY A 267 -1.83 -23.86 7.86
N GLY A 268 -1.03 -23.41 8.83
CA GLY A 268 0.14 -22.56 8.64
C GLY A 268 1.47 -23.31 8.62
N LYS A 269 2.56 -22.56 8.78
CA LYS A 269 3.93 -23.09 8.80
C LYS A 269 4.63 -22.71 10.10
N ILE A 270 5.01 -23.69 10.91
CA ILE A 270 5.83 -23.46 12.10
C ILE A 270 7.27 -23.18 11.66
N ALA A 271 7.79 -22.00 12.01
CA ALA A 271 9.19 -21.63 11.82
C ALA A 271 10.05 -22.09 12.99
N MET A 272 9.55 -21.90 14.23
CA MET A 272 10.17 -22.43 15.45
C MET A 272 9.07 -22.95 16.39
N PRO A 273 9.10 -24.23 16.79
CA PRO A 273 8.13 -24.75 17.75
C PRO A 273 8.30 -24.11 19.13
N MET A 274 7.23 -24.11 19.93
CA MET A 274 7.28 -23.60 21.31
C MET A 274 8.29 -24.39 22.14
N GLN A 275 9.26 -23.69 22.71
CA GLN A 275 10.32 -24.27 23.53
C GLN A 275 10.87 -23.28 24.57
N ASP A 276 11.49 -23.81 25.61
CA ASP A 276 12.21 -22.98 26.58
C ASP A 276 13.53 -22.51 25.99
N MET A 277 13.72 -21.21 26.01
CA MET A 277 14.89 -20.55 25.44
C MET A 277 15.92 -20.25 26.53
N PHE A 278 17.19 -20.19 26.16
CA PHE A 278 18.31 -19.93 27.07
C PHE A 278 18.20 -18.59 27.83
N PHE A 279 17.42 -17.64 27.30
CA PHE A 279 17.15 -16.34 27.92
C PHE A 279 15.92 -16.33 28.84
N GLY A 280 15.38 -17.49 29.19
CA GLY A 280 14.34 -17.66 30.20
C GLY A 280 12.90 -17.51 29.72
N ALA A 281 12.68 -17.43 28.42
CA ALA A 281 11.33 -17.36 27.86
C ALA A 281 10.87 -18.68 27.24
N TYR A 282 9.57 -18.91 27.25
CA TYR A 282 8.90 -19.91 26.43
C TYR A 282 8.46 -19.27 25.13
N TYR A 283 9.08 -19.65 24.01
CA TYR A 283 9.01 -18.92 22.75
C TYR A 283 8.77 -19.86 21.56
N GLY A 284 8.03 -19.35 20.58
CA GLY A 284 7.86 -19.97 19.29
C GLY A 284 7.49 -18.94 18.21
N SER A 285 7.64 -19.32 16.94
CA SER A 285 7.27 -18.49 15.81
C SER A 285 6.68 -19.31 14.67
N LEU A 286 5.77 -18.68 13.93
CA LEU A 286 5.07 -19.32 12.82
C LEU A 286 4.62 -18.28 11.79
N THR A 287 4.27 -18.76 10.61
CA THR A 287 3.45 -18.05 9.63
C THR A 287 2.11 -18.78 9.57
N ASP A 288 1.00 -18.07 9.75
CA ASP A 288 -0.33 -18.67 9.70
C ASP A 288 -0.77 -19.04 8.27
N GLN A 289 -1.95 -19.63 8.14
CA GLN A 289 -2.51 -20.05 6.84
C GLN A 289 -2.81 -18.88 5.89
N PHE A 290 -2.86 -17.64 6.39
CA PHE A 290 -3.09 -16.43 5.61
C PHE A 290 -1.78 -15.66 5.30
N GLY A 291 -0.62 -16.18 5.71
CA GLY A 291 0.69 -15.60 5.43
C GLY A 291 1.15 -14.55 6.42
N ILE A 292 0.47 -14.37 7.56
CA ILE A 292 0.88 -13.45 8.61
C ILE A 292 1.87 -14.12 9.55
N ASN A 293 2.96 -13.41 9.86
CA ASN A 293 4.00 -13.93 10.75
C ASN A 293 3.71 -13.57 12.21
N TRP A 294 3.80 -14.57 13.07
CA TRP A 294 3.55 -14.46 14.50
C TRP A 294 4.75 -14.93 15.31
N MET A 295 5.00 -14.24 16.42
CA MET A 295 5.85 -14.67 17.51
C MET A 295 5.01 -14.81 18.75
N ILE A 296 5.21 -15.86 19.52
CA ILE A 296 4.55 -16.05 20.81
C ILE A 296 5.65 -16.17 21.86
N HIS A 297 5.58 -15.29 22.84
CA HIS A 297 6.61 -15.14 23.87
C HIS A 297 5.97 -15.07 25.25
N TYR A 298 6.28 -16.02 26.12
CA TYR A 298 5.89 -15.98 27.52
C TYR A 298 7.15 -15.98 28.39
N GLN A 299 7.33 -14.93 29.21
CA GLN A 299 8.43 -14.84 30.14
C GLN A 299 8.14 -15.67 31.38
N ASN A 300 8.93 -16.71 31.62
CA ASN A 300 8.88 -17.45 32.87
C ASN A 300 9.24 -16.50 34.03
N LYS A 301 8.34 -16.39 35.02
CA LYS A 301 8.58 -15.56 36.23
C LYS A 301 9.47 -16.27 37.22
#